data_b2ecbecd8908a77f16f19598a76484dc
#
_entry.id   b2ecbecd8908a77f16f19598a76484dc
#
_cell.length_a   1.000
_cell.length_b   1.000
_cell.length_c   1.000
_cell.angle_alpha   90.00
_cell.angle_beta   90.00
_cell.angle_gamma   90.00
#
_symmetry.space_group_name_H-M   'P 1'
#
loop_
_entity.id
_entity.type
_entity.pdbx_description
1 polymer ?
#
loop_
_entity_poly.entity_id
_entity_poly.type
_entity_poly.pdbx_seq_one_letter_code
_entity_poly.pdbx_strand_id
1 'polypeptide(L)'
;MSYDFAPLVNNTFPAVSQRFAAINPATGETIGSVPECAGLVDEAVRGARVAQREWAQAPVFQRVSLIGKLAAVLEQHGEELAQLDVLDTGSPIHAMRADIRASVGILRHQMGLAPQVFGRSGDRFTGDNIHFTLPQPFGVVARFCAFNHPLMFSIIRIAAPLLMGNSLIIKPSEHTNLSTLRIGEILAPHIPPGLIQILTGGRPVGEAIVGHKYIKRITLTGGKAAALAFYRIAAESGHLKDFTFELGGKNPMVIYPDADAERAFTSAVHGMNFYQTAGQSCGSTSRIFIHRSLYEQAKAAIKAACEAIRIGDPQDPDTLMAGLSTQQQFDKTMHYIELSKREGLPVLTGGARLTGPPFDKGFYVPPTVFCDVTREHTLFREEVFGPVLALIPWDDEAQMLQDINAVEYGLTASVWTSSLDTAMEFARRVESGTVWINGSSKHFPGFGFAGQKDSGLGQEETLEELVSFTQLKAVHYFGAEGRKNVEIL
;
A
#
# COMPACT_ATOMS: atom_id res chain seq x y z
N MET A 1 -12.45 20.30 18.55
CA MET A 1 -12.63 18.97 19.17
C MET A 1 -11.25 18.31 19.24
N SER A 2 -10.93 17.57 20.31
CA SER A 2 -9.68 16.79 20.38
C SER A 2 -9.99 15.33 20.09
N TYR A 3 -9.19 14.71 19.23
CA TYR A 3 -9.34 13.30 18.83
C TYR A 3 -8.33 12.47 19.65
N ASP A 4 -8.77 11.92 20.79
CA ASP A 4 -7.95 11.20 21.74
C ASP A 4 -8.36 9.73 21.84
N PHE A 5 -8.35 9.03 20.71
CA PHE A 5 -8.71 7.62 20.63
C PHE A 5 -7.76 6.71 21.42
N ALA A 6 -8.24 5.51 21.77
CA ALA A 6 -7.49 4.48 22.46
C ALA A 6 -7.18 3.30 21.52
N PRO A 7 -6.13 2.50 21.79
CA PRO A 7 -5.83 1.30 21.01
C PRO A 7 -6.90 0.23 21.27
N LEU A 8 -7.08 -0.67 20.32
CA LEU A 8 -7.94 -1.86 20.50
C LEU A 8 -7.10 -3.04 20.96
N VAL A 9 -7.30 -3.46 22.21
CA VAL A 9 -6.65 -4.65 22.78
C VAL A 9 -7.70 -5.55 23.43
N ASN A 10 -7.90 -6.76 22.89
CA ASN A 10 -8.86 -7.75 23.39
C ASN A 10 -10.30 -7.21 23.51
N ASN A 11 -10.74 -6.40 22.55
CA ASN A 11 -12.01 -5.66 22.53
C ASN A 11 -12.18 -4.70 23.72
N THR A 12 -11.08 -4.29 24.33
CA THR A 12 -11.03 -3.21 25.31
C THR A 12 -10.21 -2.03 24.76
N PHE A 13 -10.33 -0.88 25.40
CA PHE A 13 -9.67 0.36 25.02
C PHE A 13 -8.79 0.84 26.20
N PRO A 14 -7.63 0.21 26.44
CA PRO A 14 -6.80 0.53 27.58
C PRO A 14 -6.25 1.95 27.50
N ALA A 15 -6.22 2.62 28.66
CA ALA A 15 -5.57 3.91 28.80
C ALA A 15 -4.05 3.76 28.66
N VAL A 16 -3.43 4.62 27.84
CA VAL A 16 -1.98 4.67 27.63
C VAL A 16 -1.51 6.07 28.01
N SER A 17 -0.57 6.15 28.95
CA SER A 17 -0.06 7.43 29.48
C SER A 17 0.88 8.13 28.52
N GLN A 18 1.72 7.36 27.81
CA GLN A 18 2.62 7.91 26.79
C GLN A 18 1.87 8.12 25.49
N ARG A 19 1.81 9.36 25.02
CA ARG A 19 1.09 9.76 23.81
C ARG A 19 1.91 10.76 23.02
N PHE A 20 1.68 10.84 21.72
CA PHE A 20 2.25 11.83 20.80
C PHE A 20 1.13 12.61 20.07
N ALA A 21 1.45 13.79 19.56
CA ALA A 21 0.45 14.65 18.93
C ALA A 21 0.03 14.11 17.56
N ALA A 22 -1.28 14.15 17.27
CA ALA A 22 -1.84 14.07 15.94
C ALA A 22 -1.90 15.50 15.37
N ILE A 23 -1.33 15.71 14.18
CA ILE A 23 -1.19 17.02 13.55
C ILE A 23 -2.05 17.06 12.27
N ASN A 24 -2.86 18.09 12.12
CA ASN A 24 -3.53 18.38 10.86
C ASN A 24 -2.51 18.99 9.88
N PRO A 25 -2.12 18.31 8.80
CA PRO A 25 -1.10 18.81 7.88
C PRO A 25 -1.55 20.02 7.04
N ALA A 26 -2.86 20.27 6.92
CA ALA A 26 -3.37 21.44 6.22
C ALA A 26 -3.22 22.73 7.03
N THR A 27 -3.17 22.65 8.38
CA THR A 27 -3.10 23.82 9.26
C THR A 27 -1.86 23.84 10.16
N GLY A 28 -1.16 22.70 10.32
CA GLY A 28 -0.07 22.51 11.27
C GLY A 28 -0.52 22.47 12.73
N GLU A 29 -1.82 22.41 13.00
CA GLU A 29 -2.39 22.42 14.35
C GLU A 29 -2.49 21.00 14.92
N THR A 30 -2.30 20.88 16.26
CA THR A 30 -2.57 19.64 16.98
C THR A 30 -4.08 19.43 17.06
N ILE A 31 -4.56 18.28 16.57
CA ILE A 31 -5.98 17.88 16.54
C ILE A 31 -6.32 16.79 17.57
N GLY A 32 -5.33 16.22 18.20
CA GLY A 32 -5.54 15.17 19.20
C GLY A 32 -4.23 14.55 19.64
N SER A 33 -4.33 13.41 20.30
CA SER A 33 -3.17 12.64 20.72
C SER A 33 -3.36 11.14 20.46
N VAL A 34 -2.24 10.45 20.21
CA VAL A 34 -2.19 9.04 19.83
C VAL A 34 -1.35 8.25 20.84
N PRO A 35 -1.81 7.08 21.29
CA PRO A 35 -1.10 6.27 22.28
C PRO A 35 0.16 5.60 21.71
N GLU A 36 1.22 5.49 22.54
CA GLU A 36 2.43 4.71 22.27
C GLU A 36 2.30 3.34 22.93
N CYS A 37 2.02 2.29 22.14
CA CYS A 37 1.54 1.00 22.64
C CYS A 37 2.63 -0.06 22.84
N ALA A 38 3.91 0.28 22.91
CA ALA A 38 5.00 -0.71 23.05
C ALA A 38 4.78 -1.69 24.22
N GLY A 39 4.31 -1.18 25.36
CA GLY A 39 4.02 -2.00 26.54
C GLY A 39 2.80 -2.93 26.42
N LEU A 40 1.96 -2.77 25.40
CA LEU A 40 0.75 -3.56 25.17
C LEU A 40 0.96 -4.72 24.17
N VAL A 41 2.09 -4.79 23.48
CA VAL A 41 2.32 -5.77 22.41
C VAL A 41 2.19 -7.20 22.90
N ASP A 42 2.82 -7.56 24.02
CA ASP A 42 2.74 -8.91 24.60
C ASP A 42 1.31 -9.29 24.99
N GLU A 43 0.55 -8.38 25.57
CA GLU A 43 -0.85 -8.60 25.94
C GLU A 43 -1.72 -8.82 24.70
N ALA A 44 -1.59 -7.95 23.71
CA ALA A 44 -2.30 -8.04 22.44
C ALA A 44 -2.01 -9.38 21.72
N VAL A 45 -0.73 -9.80 21.68
CA VAL A 45 -0.37 -11.08 21.07
C VAL A 45 -0.90 -12.28 21.85
N ARG A 46 -0.91 -12.24 23.18
CA ARG A 46 -1.53 -13.33 23.99
C ARG A 46 -3.01 -13.46 23.69
N GLY A 47 -3.76 -12.37 23.68
CA GLY A 47 -5.17 -12.36 23.33
C GLY A 47 -5.42 -12.83 21.90
N ALA A 48 -4.65 -12.33 20.95
CA ALA A 48 -4.73 -12.73 19.53
C ALA A 48 -4.49 -14.24 19.34
N ARG A 49 -3.58 -14.86 20.08
CA ARG A 49 -3.34 -16.31 20.03
C ARG A 49 -4.51 -17.13 20.58
N VAL A 50 -5.18 -16.65 21.63
CA VAL A 50 -6.36 -17.32 22.18
C VAL A 50 -7.49 -17.26 21.16
N ALA A 51 -7.83 -16.07 20.67
CA ALA A 51 -8.89 -15.88 19.67
C ALA A 51 -8.62 -16.67 18.38
N GLN A 52 -7.37 -16.71 17.94
CA GLN A 52 -6.99 -17.41 16.71
C GLN A 52 -7.26 -18.91 16.77
N ARG A 53 -7.01 -19.57 17.90
CA ARG A 53 -7.23 -21.02 18.04
C ARG A 53 -8.69 -21.40 17.83
N GLU A 54 -9.61 -20.61 18.34
CA GLU A 54 -11.05 -20.80 18.15
C GLU A 54 -11.45 -20.43 16.72
N TRP A 55 -10.96 -19.29 16.24
CA TRP A 55 -11.25 -18.79 14.89
C TRP A 55 -10.77 -19.73 13.78
N ALA A 56 -9.64 -20.40 13.96
CA ALA A 56 -9.11 -21.38 13.02
C ALA A 56 -10.04 -22.60 12.84
N GLN A 57 -10.88 -22.90 13.83
CA GLN A 57 -11.88 -23.99 13.74
C GLN A 57 -13.18 -23.55 13.08
N ALA A 58 -13.41 -22.24 12.93
CA ALA A 58 -14.61 -21.73 12.30
C ALA A 58 -14.68 -22.15 10.82
N PRO A 59 -15.83 -22.65 10.31
CA PRO A 59 -15.99 -22.94 8.90
C PRO A 59 -15.76 -21.69 8.03
N VAL A 60 -15.29 -21.90 6.78
CA VAL A 60 -14.99 -20.80 5.86
C VAL A 60 -16.18 -19.84 5.67
N PHE A 61 -17.40 -20.37 5.56
CA PHE A 61 -18.59 -19.54 5.37
C PHE A 61 -18.95 -18.70 6.62
N GLN A 62 -18.58 -19.14 7.81
CA GLN A 62 -18.71 -18.32 9.02
C GLN A 62 -17.72 -17.16 8.98
N ARG A 63 -16.49 -17.41 8.52
CA ARG A 63 -15.46 -16.37 8.35
C ARG A 63 -15.88 -15.36 7.27
N VAL A 64 -16.41 -15.83 6.14
CA VAL A 64 -16.99 -15.00 5.08
C VAL A 64 -18.14 -14.13 5.62
N SER A 65 -19.04 -14.71 6.41
CA SER A 65 -20.16 -13.99 7.04
C SER A 65 -19.67 -12.84 7.95
N LEU A 66 -18.60 -13.07 8.73
CA LEU A 66 -18.00 -12.01 9.54
C LEU A 66 -17.49 -10.87 8.66
N ILE A 67 -16.68 -11.16 7.64
CA ILE A 67 -16.15 -10.13 6.75
C ILE A 67 -17.28 -9.33 6.09
N GLY A 68 -18.38 -9.98 5.69
CA GLY A 68 -19.56 -9.29 5.14
C GLY A 68 -20.20 -8.32 6.11
N LYS A 69 -20.28 -8.69 7.40
CA LYS A 69 -20.75 -7.78 8.47
C LYS A 69 -19.83 -6.60 8.66
N LEU A 70 -18.51 -6.84 8.71
CA LEU A 70 -17.51 -5.78 8.87
C LEU A 70 -17.54 -4.80 7.68
N ALA A 71 -17.67 -5.32 6.46
CA ALA A 71 -17.80 -4.49 5.26
C ALA A 71 -19.02 -3.57 5.31
N ALA A 72 -20.19 -4.10 5.74
CA ALA A 72 -21.41 -3.32 5.87
C ALA A 72 -21.30 -2.23 6.96
N VAL A 73 -20.72 -2.57 8.11
CA VAL A 73 -20.50 -1.63 9.22
C VAL A 73 -19.54 -0.51 8.82
N LEU A 74 -18.43 -0.85 8.14
CA LEU A 74 -17.48 0.14 7.65
C LEU A 74 -18.09 1.07 6.60
N GLU A 75 -18.93 0.54 5.72
CA GLU A 75 -19.66 1.34 4.72
C GLU A 75 -20.61 2.34 5.38
N GLN A 76 -21.31 1.94 6.46
CA GLN A 76 -22.19 2.83 7.23
C GLN A 76 -21.45 3.99 7.90
N HIS A 77 -20.20 3.77 8.34
CA HIS A 77 -19.35 4.78 8.95
C HIS A 77 -18.40 5.47 7.94
N GLY A 78 -18.61 5.24 6.64
CA GLY A 78 -17.67 5.66 5.60
C GLY A 78 -17.39 7.15 5.56
N GLU A 79 -18.41 7.99 5.74
CA GLU A 79 -18.25 9.44 5.74
C GLU A 79 -17.45 9.93 6.98
N GLU A 80 -17.77 9.42 8.16
CA GLU A 80 -17.05 9.74 9.39
C GLU A 80 -15.55 9.37 9.26
N LEU A 81 -15.26 8.18 8.75
CA LEU A 81 -13.90 7.70 8.57
C LEU A 81 -13.14 8.51 7.50
N ALA A 82 -13.81 8.88 6.39
CA ALA A 82 -13.21 9.73 5.37
C ALA A 82 -12.85 11.11 5.92
N GLN A 83 -13.71 11.72 6.73
CA GLN A 83 -13.44 13.01 7.39
C GLN A 83 -12.24 12.93 8.34
N LEU A 84 -12.09 11.84 9.09
CA LEU A 84 -10.91 11.62 9.95
C LEU A 84 -9.63 11.52 9.12
N ASP A 85 -9.66 10.82 7.99
CA ASP A 85 -8.49 10.72 7.11
C ASP A 85 -8.11 12.07 6.48
N VAL A 86 -9.09 12.88 6.10
CA VAL A 86 -8.84 14.27 5.63
C VAL A 86 -8.09 15.07 6.67
N LEU A 87 -8.49 14.97 7.93
CA LEU A 87 -7.86 15.71 9.03
C LEU A 87 -6.45 15.21 9.35
N ASP A 88 -6.20 13.93 9.20
CA ASP A 88 -4.97 13.25 9.62
C ASP A 88 -3.93 13.18 8.48
N THR A 89 -4.38 13.11 7.22
CA THR A 89 -3.50 13.00 6.05
C THR A 89 -3.35 14.30 5.27
N GLY A 90 -4.31 15.20 5.38
CA GLY A 90 -4.41 16.38 4.52
C GLY A 90 -4.86 16.07 3.09
N SER A 91 -5.27 14.84 2.78
CA SER A 91 -5.74 14.47 1.44
C SER A 91 -7.17 14.97 1.17
N PRO A 92 -7.54 15.28 -0.09
CA PRO A 92 -8.87 15.80 -0.41
C PRO A 92 -10.00 14.83 -0.06
N ILE A 93 -11.13 15.35 0.40
CA ILE A 93 -12.29 14.54 0.85
C ILE A 93 -12.83 13.60 -0.24
N HIS A 94 -12.79 14.01 -1.51
CA HIS A 94 -13.25 13.17 -2.61
C HIS A 94 -12.40 11.90 -2.75
N ALA A 95 -11.08 11.99 -2.47
CA ALA A 95 -10.15 10.87 -2.50
C ALA A 95 -10.41 9.92 -1.32
N MET A 96 -10.57 10.43 -0.11
CA MET A 96 -10.85 9.61 1.08
C MET A 96 -12.20 8.88 0.99
N ARG A 97 -13.21 9.51 0.40
CA ARG A 97 -14.49 8.84 0.06
C ARG A 97 -14.30 7.73 -0.99
N ALA A 98 -13.38 7.90 -1.93
CA ALA A 98 -13.06 6.86 -2.90
C ALA A 98 -12.35 5.68 -2.24
N ASP A 99 -11.48 5.92 -1.27
CA ASP A 99 -10.78 4.89 -0.50
C ASP A 99 -11.74 3.98 0.27
N ILE A 100 -12.78 4.53 0.89
CA ILE A 100 -13.83 3.72 1.54
C ILE A 100 -14.51 2.80 0.54
N ARG A 101 -14.94 3.34 -0.60
CA ARG A 101 -15.65 2.53 -1.61
C ARG A 101 -14.77 1.42 -2.16
N ALA A 102 -13.51 1.72 -2.46
CA ALA A 102 -12.52 0.75 -2.93
C ALA A 102 -12.28 -0.34 -1.87
N SER A 103 -12.10 0.07 -0.61
CA SER A 103 -11.83 -0.84 0.50
C SER A 103 -12.96 -1.85 0.72
N VAL A 104 -14.19 -1.39 0.77
CA VAL A 104 -15.37 -2.25 0.92
C VAL A 104 -15.51 -3.19 -0.29
N GLY A 105 -15.23 -2.69 -1.50
CA GLY A 105 -15.20 -3.49 -2.73
C GLY A 105 -14.19 -4.64 -2.65
N ILE A 106 -12.97 -4.37 -2.18
CA ILE A 106 -11.91 -5.40 -2.01
C ILE A 106 -12.31 -6.43 -0.95
N LEU A 107 -12.86 -6.01 0.20
CA LEU A 107 -13.37 -6.97 1.19
C LEU A 107 -14.38 -7.94 0.57
N ARG A 108 -15.36 -7.42 -0.17
CA ARG A 108 -16.38 -8.22 -0.87
C ARG A 108 -15.79 -9.15 -1.93
N HIS A 109 -14.78 -8.69 -2.67
CA HIS A 109 -14.05 -9.51 -3.63
C HIS A 109 -13.35 -10.69 -2.95
N GLN A 110 -12.58 -10.45 -1.88
CA GLN A 110 -11.86 -11.48 -1.14
C GLN A 110 -12.80 -12.52 -0.48
N MET A 111 -14.02 -12.13 -0.07
CA MET A 111 -15.05 -13.07 0.39
C MET A 111 -15.37 -14.11 -0.68
N GLY A 112 -15.46 -13.73 -1.95
CA GLY A 112 -15.71 -14.64 -3.07
C GLY A 112 -14.54 -15.58 -3.38
N LEU A 113 -13.31 -15.18 -3.04
CA LEU A 113 -12.11 -16.00 -3.24
C LEU A 113 -11.89 -17.05 -2.12
N ALA A 114 -12.33 -16.76 -0.90
CA ALA A 114 -12.00 -17.60 0.26
C ALA A 114 -12.40 -19.08 0.11
N PRO A 115 -13.56 -19.44 -0.46
CA PRO A 115 -13.92 -20.85 -0.69
C PRO A 115 -13.05 -21.57 -1.73
N GLN A 116 -12.24 -20.85 -2.49
CA GLN A 116 -11.35 -21.40 -3.52
C GLN A 116 -9.98 -21.82 -2.96
N VAL A 117 -9.68 -21.47 -1.70
CA VAL A 117 -8.45 -21.89 -1.03
C VAL A 117 -8.62 -23.27 -0.44
N PHE A 118 -8.12 -24.27 -1.13
CA PHE A 118 -8.16 -25.67 -0.72
C PHE A 118 -6.82 -26.36 -0.97
N GLY A 119 -6.64 -27.52 -0.34
CA GLY A 119 -5.46 -28.35 -0.55
C GLY A 119 -5.56 -29.17 -1.84
N ARG A 120 -4.47 -29.81 -2.18
CA ARG A 120 -4.40 -30.80 -3.27
C ARG A 120 -4.69 -32.18 -2.71
N SER A 121 -5.30 -33.05 -3.49
CA SER A 121 -5.41 -34.47 -3.19
C SER A 121 -4.88 -35.32 -4.34
N GLY A 122 -4.23 -36.43 -4.01
CA GLY A 122 -3.82 -37.42 -4.98
C GLY A 122 -4.12 -38.81 -4.42
N ASP A 123 -4.80 -39.59 -5.21
CA ASP A 123 -5.03 -41.01 -4.92
C ASP A 123 -4.15 -41.89 -5.80
N ARG A 124 -3.93 -43.12 -5.36
CA ARG A 124 -3.28 -44.18 -6.13
C ARG A 124 -1.84 -43.89 -6.63
N PHE A 125 -1.11 -43.01 -6.00
CA PHE A 125 0.34 -42.91 -6.26
C PHE A 125 1.07 -44.18 -5.81
N THR A 126 0.58 -44.82 -4.72
CA THR A 126 1.16 -46.05 -4.16
C THR A 126 0.04 -46.93 -3.58
N GLY A 127 -0.58 -47.77 -4.40
CA GLY A 127 -1.62 -48.72 -3.96
C GLY A 127 -2.89 -48.03 -3.45
N ASP A 128 -3.31 -48.38 -2.21
CA ASP A 128 -4.50 -47.83 -1.53
C ASP A 128 -4.21 -46.62 -0.61
N ASN A 129 -3.03 -46.00 -0.77
CA ASN A 129 -2.66 -44.83 0.01
C ASN A 129 -3.39 -43.58 -0.49
N ILE A 130 -3.70 -42.68 0.43
CA ILE A 130 -4.28 -41.34 0.13
C ILE A 130 -3.32 -40.27 0.60
N HIS A 131 -3.05 -39.33 -0.29
CA HIS A 131 -2.18 -38.20 -0.02
C HIS A 131 -2.95 -36.91 -0.28
N PHE A 132 -2.89 -35.96 0.67
CA PHE A 132 -3.54 -34.67 0.51
C PHE A 132 -2.78 -33.57 1.29
N THR A 133 -3.06 -32.32 0.94
CA THR A 133 -2.53 -31.17 1.66
C THR A 133 -3.66 -30.39 2.31
N LEU A 134 -3.37 -29.77 3.46
CA LEU A 134 -4.28 -28.89 4.19
C LEU A 134 -3.66 -27.51 4.33
N PRO A 135 -4.27 -26.44 3.80
CA PRO A 135 -3.92 -25.08 4.14
C PRO A 135 -4.24 -24.84 5.64
N GLN A 136 -3.24 -24.41 6.40
CA GLN A 136 -3.37 -24.10 7.82
C GLN A 136 -2.97 -22.65 8.08
N PRO A 137 -3.66 -21.89 8.97
CA PRO A 137 -3.27 -20.55 9.31
C PRO A 137 -1.87 -20.48 9.95
N PHE A 138 -1.18 -19.36 9.75
CA PHE A 138 0.09 -19.06 10.46
C PHE A 138 -0.12 -18.85 11.96
N GLY A 139 -1.28 -18.35 12.37
CA GLY A 139 -1.60 -17.99 13.75
C GLY A 139 -1.83 -16.47 13.91
N VAL A 140 -0.95 -15.78 14.60
CA VAL A 140 -1.01 -14.31 14.71
C VAL A 140 -0.24 -13.69 13.55
N VAL A 141 -0.90 -12.78 12.84
CA VAL A 141 -0.37 -12.04 11.70
C VAL A 141 -0.28 -10.56 12.05
N ALA A 142 0.75 -9.87 11.59
CA ALA A 142 0.88 -8.43 11.75
C ALA A 142 0.83 -7.71 10.40
N ARG A 143 0.12 -6.57 10.36
CA ARG A 143 -0.01 -5.67 9.22
C ARG A 143 0.49 -4.28 9.59
N PHE A 144 1.48 -3.78 8.84
CA PHE A 144 2.00 -2.44 8.95
C PHE A 144 1.50 -1.61 7.78
N CYS A 145 0.83 -0.50 8.09
CA CYS A 145 0.20 0.36 7.10
C CYS A 145 1.03 1.62 6.86
N ALA A 146 1.09 2.08 5.60
CA ALA A 146 1.69 3.35 5.24
C ALA A 146 0.75 4.52 5.58
N PHE A 147 1.32 5.74 5.55
CA PHE A 147 0.63 6.97 5.99
C PHE A 147 -0.27 7.60 4.92
N ASN A 148 -0.09 7.26 3.65
CA ASN A 148 -0.70 7.97 2.52
C ASN A 148 -2.17 7.59 2.26
N HIS A 149 -2.60 6.39 2.62
CA HIS A 149 -3.97 5.89 2.55
C HIS A 149 -4.32 5.07 3.81
N PRO A 150 -4.27 5.67 5.03
CA PRO A 150 -4.30 4.91 6.28
C PRO A 150 -5.60 4.11 6.46
N LEU A 151 -6.73 4.73 6.15
CA LEU A 151 -8.04 4.10 6.17
C LEU A 151 -8.12 2.90 5.22
N MET A 152 -7.72 3.11 3.96
CA MET A 152 -7.75 2.06 2.95
C MET A 152 -6.87 0.88 3.37
N PHE A 153 -5.61 1.11 3.72
CA PHE A 153 -4.70 0.03 4.12
C PHE A 153 -5.14 -0.70 5.38
N SER A 154 -5.77 -0.01 6.31
CA SER A 154 -6.30 -0.64 7.51
C SER A 154 -7.48 -1.56 7.22
N ILE A 155 -8.34 -1.20 6.26
CA ILE A 155 -9.54 -1.98 5.91
C ILE A 155 -9.22 -3.13 4.95
N ILE A 156 -8.59 -2.86 3.81
CA ILE A 156 -8.40 -3.88 2.76
C ILE A 156 -7.57 -5.08 3.24
N ARG A 157 -6.79 -4.88 4.29
CA ARG A 157 -5.89 -5.90 4.83
C ARG A 157 -6.51 -6.75 5.94
N ILE A 158 -7.79 -6.53 6.28
CA ILE A 158 -8.50 -7.31 7.30
C ILE A 158 -8.91 -8.69 6.76
N ALA A 159 -9.42 -8.75 5.53
CA ALA A 159 -10.14 -9.94 5.06
C ALA A 159 -9.23 -11.15 4.85
N ALA A 160 -8.15 -11.04 4.08
CA ALA A 160 -7.32 -12.19 3.73
C ALA A 160 -6.82 -12.98 4.96
N PRO A 161 -6.19 -12.35 5.99
CA PRO A 161 -5.76 -13.11 7.17
C PRO A 161 -6.93 -13.74 7.94
N LEU A 162 -8.04 -13.01 8.13
CA LEU A 162 -9.19 -13.54 8.89
C LEU A 162 -9.90 -14.65 8.13
N LEU A 163 -10.09 -14.55 6.83
CA LEU A 163 -10.67 -15.58 5.97
C LEU A 163 -9.86 -16.88 6.03
N MET A 164 -8.55 -16.78 6.17
CA MET A 164 -7.66 -17.94 6.29
C MET A 164 -7.46 -18.42 7.74
N GLY A 165 -8.24 -17.90 8.69
CA GLY A 165 -8.27 -18.40 10.08
C GLY A 165 -7.16 -17.86 10.98
N ASN A 166 -6.49 -16.77 10.60
CA ASN A 166 -5.52 -16.08 11.45
C ASN A 166 -6.22 -15.03 12.33
N SER A 167 -5.57 -14.60 13.40
CA SER A 167 -5.84 -13.33 14.08
C SER A 167 -4.89 -12.24 13.56
N LEU A 168 -5.26 -10.99 13.76
CA LEU A 168 -4.64 -9.86 13.11
C LEU A 168 -4.23 -8.77 14.10
N ILE A 169 -2.99 -8.29 14.00
CA ILE A 169 -2.52 -7.06 14.63
C ILE A 169 -2.30 -6.02 13.53
N ILE A 170 -2.98 -4.89 13.60
CA ILE A 170 -2.81 -3.75 12.70
C ILE A 170 -1.94 -2.71 13.41
N LYS A 171 -0.84 -2.32 12.79
CA LYS A 171 -0.04 -1.17 13.19
C LYS A 171 -0.11 -0.11 12.08
N PRO A 172 -0.91 0.95 12.27
CA PRO A 172 -0.89 2.08 11.34
C PRO A 172 0.46 2.82 11.39
N SER A 173 0.67 3.69 10.42
CA SER A 173 1.78 4.65 10.49
C SER A 173 1.66 5.50 11.76
N GLU A 174 2.79 5.92 12.34
CA GLU A 174 2.80 6.87 13.47
C GLU A 174 2.30 8.27 13.07
N HIS A 175 2.21 8.55 11.78
CA HIS A 175 1.81 9.86 11.28
C HIS A 175 0.31 10.00 11.04
N THR A 176 -0.39 8.89 10.76
CA THR A 176 -1.81 8.90 10.37
C THR A 176 -2.52 7.72 11.03
N ASN A 177 -3.20 7.97 12.13
CA ASN A 177 -3.70 6.94 13.04
C ASN A 177 -5.20 7.04 13.34
N LEU A 178 -5.79 8.23 13.18
CA LEU A 178 -7.10 8.53 13.75
C LEU A 178 -8.20 7.64 13.20
N SER A 179 -8.26 7.50 11.89
CA SER A 179 -9.24 6.63 11.24
C SER A 179 -9.07 5.16 11.63
N THR A 180 -7.82 4.67 11.72
CA THR A 180 -7.54 3.29 12.12
C THR A 180 -7.95 3.01 13.56
N LEU A 181 -7.71 3.93 14.48
CA LEU A 181 -8.17 3.80 15.87
C LEU A 181 -9.70 3.82 15.95
N ARG A 182 -10.35 4.70 15.18
CA ARG A 182 -11.81 4.76 15.09
C ARG A 182 -12.41 3.48 14.50
N ILE A 183 -11.76 2.89 13.49
CA ILE A 183 -12.12 1.55 12.98
C ILE A 183 -12.14 0.52 14.12
N GLY A 184 -11.17 0.56 15.01
CA GLY A 184 -11.12 -0.32 16.19
C GLY A 184 -12.37 -0.21 17.07
N GLU A 185 -12.81 1.02 17.37
CA GLU A 185 -14.04 1.25 18.14
C GLU A 185 -15.31 0.77 17.42
N ILE A 186 -15.39 1.02 16.11
CA ILE A 186 -16.50 0.61 15.26
C ILE A 186 -16.59 -0.93 15.17
N LEU A 187 -15.46 -1.61 15.02
CA LEU A 187 -15.44 -3.06 14.80
C LEU A 187 -15.52 -3.88 16.10
N ALA A 188 -15.08 -3.36 17.23
CA ALA A 188 -15.03 -4.09 18.50
C ALA A 188 -16.34 -4.82 18.88
N PRO A 189 -17.54 -4.22 18.72
CA PRO A 189 -18.82 -4.91 19.03
C PRO A 189 -19.16 -6.07 18.09
N HIS A 190 -18.47 -6.20 16.96
CA HIS A 190 -18.81 -7.12 15.88
C HIS A 190 -17.84 -8.29 15.73
N ILE A 191 -16.73 -8.30 16.48
CA ILE A 191 -15.65 -9.28 16.37
C ILE A 191 -15.44 -10.03 17.69
N PRO A 192 -14.98 -11.29 17.67
CA PRO A 192 -14.51 -11.97 18.87
C PRO A 192 -13.35 -11.20 19.54
N PRO A 193 -13.32 -11.14 20.90
CA PRO A 193 -12.23 -10.51 21.61
C PRO A 193 -10.86 -11.07 21.21
N GLY A 194 -9.94 -10.20 20.87
CA GLY A 194 -8.58 -10.58 20.47
C GLY A 194 -8.40 -10.94 18.99
N LEU A 195 -9.45 -11.07 18.21
CA LEU A 195 -9.34 -11.46 16.79
C LEU A 195 -8.66 -10.38 15.95
N ILE A 196 -8.98 -9.11 16.20
CA ILE A 196 -8.29 -7.95 15.64
C ILE A 196 -7.75 -7.12 16.81
N GLN A 197 -6.51 -6.70 16.69
CA GLN A 197 -5.83 -5.79 17.61
C GLN A 197 -5.33 -4.58 16.83
N ILE A 198 -5.40 -3.38 17.38
CA ILE A 198 -4.88 -2.15 16.77
C ILE A 198 -3.92 -1.50 17.76
N LEU A 199 -2.65 -1.43 17.37
CA LEU A 199 -1.56 -0.91 18.18
C LEU A 199 -0.87 0.24 17.44
N THR A 200 -0.97 1.44 18.00
CA THR A 200 -0.29 2.63 17.49
C THR A 200 1.05 2.85 18.17
N GLY A 201 1.90 3.63 17.55
CA GLY A 201 3.20 4.02 18.06
C GLY A 201 4.28 4.01 16.99
N GLY A 202 5.45 4.46 17.38
CA GLY A 202 6.61 4.57 16.51
C GLY A 202 7.43 3.28 16.40
N ARG A 203 8.73 3.48 16.25
CA ARG A 203 9.72 2.40 16.07
C ARG A 203 9.68 1.35 17.21
N PRO A 204 9.55 1.69 18.51
CA PRO A 204 9.54 0.67 19.57
C PRO A 204 8.41 -0.34 19.43
N VAL A 205 7.20 0.09 19.06
CA VAL A 205 6.06 -0.80 18.78
C VAL A 205 6.36 -1.69 17.58
N GLY A 206 6.92 -1.11 16.51
CA GLY A 206 7.32 -1.86 15.32
C GLY A 206 8.33 -2.97 15.63
N GLU A 207 9.38 -2.66 16.38
CA GLU A 207 10.41 -3.61 16.78
C GLU A 207 9.83 -4.72 17.67
N ALA A 208 8.99 -4.37 18.65
CA ALA A 208 8.33 -5.34 19.51
C ALA A 208 7.43 -6.32 18.73
N ILE A 209 6.66 -5.82 17.73
CA ILE A 209 5.79 -6.66 16.89
C ILE A 209 6.64 -7.57 16.00
N VAL A 210 7.61 -7.01 15.26
CA VAL A 210 8.44 -7.77 14.32
C VAL A 210 9.30 -8.81 15.03
N GLY A 211 9.88 -8.48 16.19
CA GLY A 211 10.69 -9.39 17.00
C GLY A 211 9.89 -10.46 17.75
N HIS A 212 8.56 -10.31 17.87
CA HIS A 212 7.77 -11.17 18.75
C HIS A 212 7.70 -12.63 18.25
N LYS A 213 8.04 -13.60 19.12
CA LYS A 213 8.16 -15.04 18.77
C LYS A 213 6.90 -15.70 18.21
N TYR A 214 5.71 -15.19 18.53
CA TYR A 214 4.43 -15.77 18.09
C TYR A 214 3.83 -15.07 16.88
N ILE A 215 4.43 -14.01 16.37
CA ILE A 215 4.04 -13.40 15.11
C ILE A 215 4.89 -14.03 14.01
N LYS A 216 4.29 -14.82 13.13
CA LYS A 216 5.00 -15.60 12.12
C LYS A 216 4.90 -15.01 10.72
N ARG A 217 3.79 -14.33 10.43
CA ARG A 217 3.53 -13.71 9.13
C ARG A 217 3.39 -12.20 9.32
N ILE A 218 4.14 -11.43 8.56
CA ILE A 218 4.16 -9.96 8.66
C ILE A 218 4.06 -9.38 7.26
N THR A 219 3.20 -8.38 7.09
CA THR A 219 3.10 -7.64 5.84
C THR A 219 3.32 -6.16 6.11
N LEU A 220 4.03 -5.50 5.20
CA LEU A 220 4.36 -4.09 5.27
C LEU A 220 4.00 -3.40 3.96
N THR A 221 3.22 -2.33 4.05
CA THR A 221 3.20 -1.28 3.03
C THR A 221 4.04 -0.12 3.55
N GLY A 222 5.13 0.23 2.85
CA GLY A 222 6.06 1.24 3.37
C GLY A 222 7.31 1.44 2.51
N GLY A 223 8.40 1.89 3.11
CA GLY A 223 9.67 2.13 2.41
C GLY A 223 10.66 0.97 2.52
N LYS A 224 11.58 0.85 1.54
CA LYS A 224 12.69 -0.14 1.48
C LYS A 224 13.49 -0.20 2.79
N ALA A 225 13.78 0.95 3.40
CA ALA A 225 14.52 1.00 4.66
C ALA A 225 13.80 0.28 5.81
N ALA A 226 12.48 0.38 5.89
CA ALA A 226 11.67 -0.32 6.88
C ALA A 226 11.68 -1.85 6.63
N ALA A 227 11.56 -2.27 5.36
CA ALA A 227 11.62 -3.69 5.00
C ALA A 227 12.98 -4.32 5.40
N LEU A 228 14.08 -3.64 5.11
CA LEU A 228 15.42 -4.09 5.52
C LEU A 228 15.58 -4.13 7.05
N ALA A 229 14.99 -3.16 7.77
CA ALA A 229 14.96 -3.19 9.24
C ALA A 229 14.16 -4.39 9.76
N PHE A 230 13.06 -4.76 9.11
CA PHE A 230 12.27 -5.95 9.49
C PHE A 230 13.06 -7.24 9.34
N TYR A 231 13.81 -7.42 8.25
CA TYR A 231 14.69 -8.57 8.10
C TYR A 231 15.74 -8.64 9.20
N ARG A 232 16.36 -7.51 9.55
CA ARG A 232 17.35 -7.45 10.63
C ARG A 232 16.75 -7.84 11.97
N ILE A 233 15.61 -7.22 12.35
CA ILE A 233 14.92 -7.52 13.62
C ILE A 233 14.48 -8.98 13.68
N ALA A 234 13.97 -9.53 12.57
CA ALA A 234 13.58 -10.93 12.50
C ALA A 234 14.79 -11.86 12.74
N ALA A 235 15.92 -11.60 12.08
CA ALA A 235 17.14 -12.37 12.26
C ALA A 235 17.66 -12.30 13.72
N GLU A 236 17.72 -11.10 14.28
CA GLU A 236 18.12 -10.87 15.67
C GLU A 236 17.19 -11.52 16.70
N SER A 237 15.90 -11.65 16.38
CA SER A 237 14.91 -12.32 17.24
C SER A 237 15.12 -13.84 17.37
N GLY A 238 15.91 -14.47 16.50
CA GLY A 238 16.12 -15.91 16.43
C GLY A 238 14.88 -16.71 15.95
N HIS A 239 13.88 -16.04 15.35
CA HIS A 239 12.66 -16.67 14.88
C HIS A 239 12.43 -16.43 13.39
N LEU A 240 12.21 -17.50 12.64
CA LEU A 240 11.83 -17.39 11.23
C LEU A 240 10.47 -16.69 11.08
N LYS A 241 10.41 -15.75 10.13
CA LYS A 241 9.23 -14.96 9.78
C LYS A 241 8.97 -15.08 8.28
N ASP A 242 7.73 -15.01 7.91
CA ASP A 242 7.29 -14.88 6.54
C ASP A 242 6.86 -13.44 6.26
N PHE A 243 7.26 -12.87 5.13
CA PHE A 243 7.03 -11.47 4.79
C PHE A 243 6.32 -11.32 3.44
N THR A 244 5.45 -10.28 3.35
CA THR A 244 5.08 -9.62 2.11
C THR A 244 5.40 -8.14 2.27
N PHE A 245 6.01 -7.55 1.26
CA PHE A 245 6.36 -6.15 1.21
C PHE A 245 5.80 -5.50 -0.03
N GLU A 246 5.05 -4.41 0.15
CA GLU A 246 4.66 -3.47 -0.87
C GLU A 246 5.39 -2.15 -0.58
N LEU A 247 6.37 -1.84 -1.44
CA LEU A 247 7.32 -0.76 -1.18
C LEU A 247 7.21 0.34 -2.24
N GLY A 248 8.18 1.24 -2.24
CA GLY A 248 8.21 2.36 -3.14
C GLY A 248 8.37 2.02 -4.61
N GLY A 249 8.26 3.04 -5.45
CA GLY A 249 8.40 2.94 -6.89
C GLY A 249 9.02 4.18 -7.52
N LYS A 250 9.68 4.00 -8.67
CA LYS A 250 10.12 5.07 -9.56
C LYS A 250 9.56 4.82 -10.95
N ASN A 251 8.23 4.82 -11.02
CA ASN A 251 7.48 4.22 -12.11
C ASN A 251 7.61 5.02 -13.42
N PRO A 252 7.90 4.35 -14.53
CA PRO A 252 7.93 4.97 -15.85
C PRO A 252 6.55 5.00 -16.50
N MET A 253 6.29 6.05 -17.25
CA MET A 253 5.28 6.11 -18.29
C MET A 253 5.97 6.42 -19.60
N VAL A 254 5.76 5.61 -20.63
CA VAL A 254 6.37 5.78 -21.95
C VAL A 254 5.34 6.21 -22.97
N ILE A 255 5.62 7.27 -23.71
CA ILE A 255 4.77 7.82 -24.76
C ILE A 255 5.52 7.68 -26.08
N TYR A 256 5.01 6.80 -26.96
CA TYR A 256 5.52 6.56 -28.31
C TYR A 256 4.99 7.63 -29.29
N PRO A 257 5.64 7.81 -30.45
CA PRO A 257 5.26 8.84 -31.41
C PRO A 257 3.86 8.65 -32.03
N ASP A 258 3.35 7.42 -32.03
CA ASP A 258 2.03 7.03 -32.53
C ASP A 258 0.93 7.01 -31.47
N ALA A 259 1.23 7.43 -30.23
CA ALA A 259 0.27 7.48 -29.15
C ALA A 259 -0.84 8.50 -29.38
N ASP A 260 -2.01 8.27 -28.79
CA ASP A 260 -3.01 9.32 -28.60
C ASP A 260 -2.45 10.37 -27.62
N ALA A 261 -1.84 11.41 -28.18
CA ALA A 261 -1.06 12.39 -27.45
C ALA A 261 -1.87 13.12 -26.37
N GLU A 262 -3.10 13.52 -26.67
CA GLU A 262 -3.96 14.26 -25.73
C GLU A 262 -4.30 13.40 -24.50
N ARG A 263 -4.73 12.16 -24.73
CA ARG A 263 -5.02 11.22 -23.63
C ARG A 263 -3.76 10.85 -22.86
N ALA A 264 -2.62 10.66 -23.53
CA ALA A 264 -1.36 10.32 -22.88
C ALA A 264 -0.89 11.47 -21.96
N PHE A 265 -0.93 12.72 -22.41
CA PHE A 265 -0.52 13.88 -21.61
C PHE A 265 -1.43 14.10 -20.41
N THR A 266 -2.74 13.95 -20.59
CA THR A 266 -3.71 13.97 -19.49
C THR A 266 -3.41 12.85 -18.49
N SER A 267 -3.14 11.64 -18.97
CA SER A 267 -2.81 10.51 -18.12
C SER A 267 -1.49 10.66 -17.37
N ALA A 268 -0.50 11.40 -17.91
CA ALA A 268 0.75 11.70 -17.22
C ALA A 268 0.51 12.49 -15.92
N VAL A 269 -0.43 13.45 -15.95
CA VAL A 269 -0.80 14.25 -14.76
C VAL A 269 -1.67 13.42 -13.79
N HIS A 270 -2.66 12.69 -14.30
CA HIS A 270 -3.50 11.82 -13.47
C HIS A 270 -2.71 10.68 -12.84
N GLY A 271 -1.80 10.05 -13.59
CA GLY A 271 -0.97 8.95 -13.11
C GLY A 271 0.02 9.33 -12.02
N MET A 272 0.26 10.62 -11.84
CA MET A 272 1.07 11.15 -10.73
C MET A 272 0.33 11.15 -9.38
N ASN A 273 -0.97 10.84 -9.37
CA ASN A 273 -1.82 10.83 -8.17
C ASN A 273 -1.88 12.18 -7.43
N PHE A 274 -1.75 13.30 -8.15
CA PHE A 274 -1.88 14.63 -7.55
C PHE A 274 -3.25 14.81 -6.88
N TYR A 275 -4.30 14.32 -7.54
CA TYR A 275 -5.70 14.46 -7.11
C TYR A 275 -6.07 13.63 -5.88
N GLN A 276 -5.25 12.65 -5.49
CA GLN A 276 -5.54 11.79 -4.34
C GLN A 276 -4.68 12.14 -3.14
N THR A 277 -3.36 12.11 -3.33
CA THR A 277 -2.40 12.19 -2.21
C THR A 277 -1.25 13.16 -2.49
N ALA A 278 -1.42 14.15 -3.36
CA ALA A 278 -0.36 15.08 -3.74
C ALA A 278 0.92 14.35 -4.22
N GLY A 279 0.76 13.28 -5.01
CA GLY A 279 1.88 12.47 -5.50
C GLY A 279 2.49 11.51 -4.48
N GLN A 280 1.97 11.42 -3.27
CA GLN A 280 2.41 10.49 -2.23
C GLN A 280 1.81 9.09 -2.45
N SER A 281 2.12 8.48 -3.59
CA SER A 281 1.64 7.15 -3.96
C SER A 281 2.76 6.31 -4.57
N CYS A 282 2.87 5.06 -4.13
CA CYS A 282 3.83 4.10 -4.67
C CYS A 282 3.60 3.83 -6.16
N GLY A 283 2.34 3.93 -6.64
CA GLY A 283 1.96 3.77 -8.05
C GLY A 283 2.10 5.04 -8.90
N SER A 284 2.57 6.18 -8.35
CA SER A 284 2.73 7.42 -9.14
C SER A 284 3.69 7.25 -10.30
N THR A 285 3.25 7.62 -11.52
CA THR A 285 4.07 7.62 -12.73
C THR A 285 5.01 8.82 -12.74
N SER A 286 6.06 8.77 -11.93
CA SER A 286 6.92 9.93 -11.64
C SER A 286 8.01 10.19 -12.68
N ARG A 287 8.21 9.29 -13.65
CA ARG A 287 9.12 9.43 -14.79
C ARG A 287 8.34 9.29 -16.10
N ILE A 288 8.20 10.38 -16.86
CA ILE A 288 7.52 10.35 -18.15
C ILE A 288 8.55 10.39 -19.27
N PHE A 289 8.72 9.27 -19.95
CA PHE A 289 9.56 9.12 -21.14
C PHE A 289 8.72 9.48 -22.37
N ILE A 290 9.08 10.57 -23.05
CA ILE A 290 8.31 11.12 -24.14
C ILE A 290 9.18 11.09 -25.42
N HIS A 291 8.67 10.45 -26.50
CA HIS A 291 9.38 10.49 -27.76
C HIS A 291 9.61 11.95 -28.20
N ARG A 292 10.81 12.27 -28.69
CA ARG A 292 11.23 13.63 -28.96
C ARG A 292 10.30 14.40 -29.91
N SER A 293 9.65 13.71 -30.85
CA SER A 293 8.67 14.33 -31.75
C SER A 293 7.44 14.92 -31.05
N LEU A 294 7.10 14.44 -29.83
CA LEU A 294 5.96 14.91 -29.03
C LEU A 294 6.38 15.76 -27.83
N TYR A 295 7.69 15.91 -27.59
CA TYR A 295 8.20 16.43 -26.33
C TYR A 295 7.79 17.88 -26.04
N GLU A 296 7.89 18.78 -27.02
CA GLU A 296 7.50 20.18 -26.85
C GLU A 296 5.98 20.34 -26.65
N GLN A 297 5.18 19.56 -27.43
CA GLN A 297 3.73 19.52 -27.25
C GLN A 297 3.36 18.99 -25.83
N ALA A 298 4.03 17.94 -25.38
CA ALA A 298 3.82 17.38 -24.05
C ALA A 298 4.15 18.37 -22.93
N LYS A 299 5.27 19.09 -23.02
CA LYS A 299 5.63 20.13 -22.03
C LYS A 299 4.52 21.18 -21.92
N ALA A 300 4.03 21.70 -23.03
CA ALA A 300 2.95 22.69 -23.02
C ALA A 300 1.66 22.14 -22.37
N ALA A 301 1.22 20.94 -22.77
CA ALA A 301 0.00 20.33 -22.29
C ALA A 301 0.09 19.93 -20.79
N ILE A 302 1.19 19.29 -20.36
CA ILE A 302 1.41 18.89 -18.97
C ILE A 302 1.50 20.11 -18.06
N LYS A 303 2.20 21.18 -18.49
CA LYS A 303 2.25 22.45 -17.75
C LYS A 303 0.86 23.00 -17.52
N ALA A 304 0.08 23.18 -18.59
CA ALA A 304 -1.28 23.72 -18.51
C ALA A 304 -2.18 22.86 -17.60
N ALA A 305 -2.08 21.54 -17.71
CA ALA A 305 -2.87 20.62 -16.86
C ALA A 305 -2.47 20.69 -15.38
N CYS A 306 -1.17 20.81 -15.07
CA CYS A 306 -0.69 20.97 -13.69
C CYS A 306 -1.12 22.33 -13.09
N GLU A 307 -1.05 23.41 -13.86
CA GLU A 307 -1.43 24.76 -13.41
C GLU A 307 -2.95 24.92 -13.23
N ALA A 308 -3.75 24.10 -13.91
CA ALA A 308 -5.20 24.07 -13.75
C ALA A 308 -5.68 23.31 -12.50
N ILE A 309 -4.81 22.61 -11.77
CA ILE A 309 -5.19 21.88 -10.57
C ILE A 309 -5.54 22.85 -9.44
N ARG A 310 -6.80 22.83 -8.99
CA ARG A 310 -7.24 23.60 -7.83
C ARG A 310 -6.65 23.01 -6.55
N ILE A 311 -5.72 23.75 -5.94
CA ILE A 311 -5.11 23.40 -4.65
C ILE A 311 -5.82 24.20 -3.55
N GLY A 312 -6.19 23.54 -2.44
CA GLY A 312 -6.95 24.23 -1.40
C GLY A 312 -7.11 23.43 -0.10
N ASP A 313 -8.13 23.81 0.67
CA ASP A 313 -8.56 23.11 1.87
C ASP A 313 -8.98 21.67 1.50
N PRO A 314 -8.44 20.64 2.14
CA PRO A 314 -8.80 19.25 1.84
C PRO A 314 -10.27 18.92 2.16
N GLN A 315 -10.95 19.70 3.00
CA GLN A 315 -12.38 19.52 3.30
C GLN A 315 -13.32 20.14 2.24
N ASP A 316 -12.81 21.09 1.43
CA ASP A 316 -13.59 21.69 0.34
C ASP A 316 -13.80 20.64 -0.78
N PRO A 317 -15.05 20.28 -1.14
CA PRO A 317 -15.33 19.27 -2.17
C PRO A 317 -14.81 19.63 -3.56
N ASP A 318 -14.55 20.92 -3.82
CA ASP A 318 -14.00 21.38 -5.09
C ASP A 318 -12.46 21.37 -5.11
N THR A 319 -11.79 21.14 -3.99
CA THR A 319 -10.34 20.99 -3.94
C THR A 319 -9.93 19.70 -4.64
N LEU A 320 -9.06 19.82 -5.65
CA LEU A 320 -8.57 18.68 -6.41
C LEU A 320 -7.28 18.11 -5.83
N MET A 321 -6.43 18.96 -5.27
CA MET A 321 -5.17 18.56 -4.63
C MET A 321 -5.02 19.36 -3.33
N ALA A 322 -4.44 18.74 -2.31
CA ALA A 322 -4.17 19.40 -1.04
C ALA A 322 -2.68 19.27 -0.64
N GLY A 323 -2.37 19.41 0.64
CA GLY A 323 -0.99 19.40 1.13
C GLY A 323 -0.38 18.01 1.25
N LEU A 324 0.88 17.96 1.62
CA LEU A 324 1.61 16.75 2.00
C LEU A 324 1.24 16.34 3.43
N SER A 325 1.30 15.05 3.74
CA SER A 325 0.75 14.50 4.98
C SER A 325 1.60 14.77 6.22
N THR A 326 2.88 15.09 6.08
CA THR A 326 3.78 15.30 7.22
C THR A 326 4.83 16.37 6.95
N GLN A 327 5.34 17.02 8.00
CA GLN A 327 6.49 17.93 7.90
C GLN A 327 7.69 17.21 7.28
N GLN A 328 7.98 15.98 7.69
CA GLN A 328 9.09 15.19 7.15
C GLN A 328 8.98 15.01 5.65
N GLN A 329 7.77 14.70 5.14
CA GLN A 329 7.55 14.50 3.71
C GLN A 329 7.61 15.83 2.94
N PHE A 330 7.15 16.92 3.55
CA PHE A 330 7.31 18.25 3.01
C PHE A 330 8.80 18.65 2.87
N ASP A 331 9.58 18.47 3.93
CA ASP A 331 11.01 18.80 3.93
C ASP A 331 11.77 17.94 2.91
N LYS A 332 11.45 16.64 2.82
CA LYS A 332 11.98 15.72 1.81
C LYS A 332 11.66 16.22 0.40
N THR A 333 10.41 16.57 0.14
CA THR A 333 9.98 17.05 -1.20
C THR A 333 10.70 18.33 -1.59
N MET A 334 10.77 19.30 -0.68
CA MET A 334 11.51 20.56 -0.91
C MET A 334 13.00 20.31 -1.11
N HIS A 335 13.60 19.37 -0.37
CA HIS A 335 14.99 18.99 -0.57
C HIS A 335 15.25 18.50 -2.01
N TYR A 336 14.41 17.60 -2.55
CA TYR A 336 14.57 17.11 -3.92
C TYR A 336 14.32 18.20 -4.96
N ILE A 337 13.38 19.10 -4.74
CA ILE A 337 13.15 20.25 -5.61
C ILE A 337 14.42 21.12 -5.69
N GLU A 338 14.98 21.48 -4.55
CA GLU A 338 16.19 22.32 -4.51
C GLU A 338 17.44 21.57 -5.03
N LEU A 339 17.53 20.28 -4.79
CA LEU A 339 18.61 19.44 -5.34
C LEU A 339 18.53 19.39 -6.87
N SER A 340 17.35 19.16 -7.43
CA SER A 340 17.13 19.12 -8.89
C SER A 340 17.49 20.45 -9.56
N LYS A 341 17.15 21.57 -8.92
CA LYS A 341 17.58 22.91 -9.41
C LYS A 341 19.11 23.07 -9.37
N ARG A 342 19.76 22.63 -8.30
CA ARG A 342 21.24 22.67 -8.19
C ARG A 342 21.93 21.76 -9.21
N GLU A 343 21.30 20.64 -9.58
CA GLU A 343 21.75 19.76 -10.66
C GLU A 343 21.52 20.37 -12.06
N GLY A 344 20.93 21.57 -12.15
CA GLY A 344 20.74 22.31 -13.40
C GLY A 344 19.48 21.95 -14.16
N LEU A 345 18.55 21.19 -13.59
CA LEU A 345 17.32 20.79 -14.26
C LEU A 345 16.38 22.00 -14.47
N PRO A 346 15.86 22.19 -15.70
CA PRO A 346 14.87 23.23 -15.98
C PRO A 346 13.54 22.92 -15.26
N VAL A 347 13.00 23.92 -14.54
CA VAL A 347 11.66 23.86 -13.94
C VAL A 347 10.64 24.32 -14.97
N LEU A 348 9.69 23.45 -15.32
CA LEU A 348 8.60 23.78 -16.24
C LEU A 348 7.45 24.49 -15.54
N THR A 349 7.09 24.03 -14.34
CA THR A 349 6.08 24.63 -13.45
C THR A 349 6.33 24.23 -12.00
N GLY A 350 5.78 24.97 -11.03
CA GLY A 350 5.98 24.73 -9.61
C GLY A 350 7.37 25.14 -9.12
N GLY A 351 8.04 24.27 -8.37
CA GLY A 351 9.42 24.46 -7.93
C GLY A 351 9.61 25.24 -6.63
N ALA A 352 8.54 25.60 -5.92
CA ALA A 352 8.59 26.24 -4.60
C ALA A 352 7.35 25.89 -3.78
N ARG A 353 7.42 26.08 -2.45
CA ARG A 353 6.21 25.96 -1.63
C ARG A 353 5.17 27.02 -1.99
N LEU A 354 3.91 26.71 -1.77
CA LEU A 354 2.86 27.73 -1.82
C LEU A 354 2.95 28.65 -0.59
N THR A 355 2.68 29.92 -0.80
CA THR A 355 2.69 30.96 0.24
C THR A 355 1.43 31.81 0.14
N GLY A 356 1.11 32.53 1.22
CA GLY A 356 -0.12 33.29 1.38
C GLY A 356 -1.27 32.44 1.92
N PRO A 357 -2.29 33.08 2.55
CA PRO A 357 -3.42 32.32 3.06
C PRO A 357 -4.17 31.54 1.96
N PRO A 358 -4.55 30.24 2.20
CA PRO A 358 -4.46 29.49 3.45
C PRO A 358 -3.16 28.66 3.59
N PHE A 359 -2.18 28.80 2.69
CA PHE A 359 -1.05 27.87 2.53
C PHE A 359 0.11 28.09 3.51
N ASP A 360 0.13 29.20 4.25
CA ASP A 360 1.28 29.56 5.09
C ASP A 360 1.55 28.60 6.24
N LYS A 361 0.50 27.93 6.75
CA LYS A 361 0.58 27.06 7.94
C LYS A 361 0.71 25.59 7.62
N GLY A 362 0.31 25.15 6.41
CA GLY A 362 0.29 23.76 6.01
C GLY A 362 1.47 23.37 5.13
N PHE A 363 1.48 22.09 4.72
CA PHE A 363 2.57 21.48 3.97
C PHE A 363 2.27 21.49 2.45
N TYR A 364 2.03 22.66 1.86
CA TYR A 364 1.58 22.81 0.50
C TYR A 364 2.73 23.02 -0.49
N VAL A 365 2.84 22.08 -1.45
CA VAL A 365 3.77 22.15 -2.58
C VAL A 365 2.94 21.92 -3.85
N PRO A 366 2.98 22.82 -4.84
CA PRO A 366 2.24 22.64 -6.08
C PRO A 366 2.87 21.52 -6.93
N PRO A 367 2.13 20.98 -7.93
CA PRO A 367 2.74 20.13 -8.93
C PRO A 367 4.00 20.75 -9.48
N THR A 368 5.11 20.05 -9.35
CA THR A 368 6.43 20.51 -9.77
C THR A 368 6.95 19.61 -10.88
N VAL A 369 7.26 20.17 -12.04
CA VAL A 369 7.68 19.43 -13.21
C VAL A 369 9.07 19.87 -13.63
N PHE A 370 10.00 18.91 -13.70
CA PHE A 370 11.35 19.12 -14.25
C PHE A 370 11.44 18.52 -15.66
N CYS A 371 12.13 19.26 -16.56
CA CYS A 371 12.37 18.84 -17.94
C CYS A 371 13.80 18.34 -18.12
N ASP A 372 14.02 17.65 -19.25
CA ASP A 372 15.34 17.22 -19.74
C ASP A 372 16.10 16.36 -18.71
N VAL A 373 15.35 15.60 -17.91
CA VAL A 373 15.91 14.74 -16.88
C VAL A 373 16.64 13.56 -17.54
N THR A 374 17.85 13.27 -17.10
CA THR A 374 18.66 12.15 -17.57
C THR A 374 18.98 11.20 -16.42
N ARG A 375 19.53 10.03 -16.71
CA ARG A 375 19.90 9.01 -15.71
C ARG A 375 20.96 9.46 -14.70
N GLU A 376 21.71 10.51 -15.00
CA GLU A 376 22.74 11.08 -14.13
C GLU A 376 22.12 11.88 -12.98
N HIS A 377 20.91 12.42 -13.15
CA HIS A 377 20.24 13.22 -12.14
C HIS A 377 19.66 12.36 -11.01
N THR A 378 19.71 12.88 -9.80
CA THR A 378 19.15 12.21 -8.61
C THR A 378 17.65 11.99 -8.77
N LEU A 379 16.93 12.96 -9.34
CA LEU A 379 15.50 12.87 -9.59
C LEU A 379 15.11 11.70 -10.52
N PHE A 380 16.01 11.25 -11.38
CA PHE A 380 15.74 10.08 -12.22
C PHE A 380 15.68 8.77 -11.43
N ARG A 381 16.53 8.63 -10.42
CA ARG A 381 16.75 7.36 -9.69
C ARG A 381 15.97 7.23 -8.40
N GLU A 382 15.80 8.33 -7.66
CA GLU A 382 15.30 8.30 -6.30
C GLU A 382 13.81 8.67 -6.21
N GLU A 383 13.11 8.00 -5.31
CA GLU A 383 11.69 8.23 -5.04
C GLU A 383 11.50 9.46 -4.15
N VAL A 384 10.86 10.49 -4.69
CA VAL A 384 10.47 11.68 -3.91
C VAL A 384 9.29 11.40 -3.00
N PHE A 385 8.28 10.67 -3.51
CA PHE A 385 7.01 10.41 -2.85
C PHE A 385 6.25 11.69 -2.53
N GLY A 386 6.15 12.57 -3.53
CA GLY A 386 5.55 13.91 -3.45
C GLY A 386 5.25 14.45 -4.84
N PRO A 387 4.77 15.70 -4.97
CA PRO A 387 4.25 16.24 -6.22
C PRO A 387 5.35 16.67 -7.21
N VAL A 388 6.31 15.78 -7.49
CA VAL A 388 7.45 16.06 -8.37
C VAL A 388 7.50 15.07 -9.51
N LEU A 389 7.41 15.59 -10.74
CA LEU A 389 7.35 14.85 -12.00
C LEU A 389 8.59 15.13 -12.85
N ALA A 390 9.17 14.10 -13.44
CA ALA A 390 10.32 14.17 -14.35
C ALA A 390 9.92 13.90 -15.79
N LEU A 391 10.19 14.81 -16.72
CA LEU A 391 10.03 14.62 -18.16
C LEU A 391 11.37 14.26 -18.78
N ILE A 392 11.40 13.18 -19.55
CA ILE A 392 12.60 12.57 -20.11
C ILE A 392 12.39 12.40 -21.62
N PRO A 393 13.09 13.18 -22.48
CA PRO A 393 13.01 12.97 -23.92
C PRO A 393 13.77 11.71 -24.35
N TRP A 394 13.22 10.96 -25.31
CA TRP A 394 13.89 9.79 -25.89
C TRP A 394 13.75 9.73 -27.41
N ASP A 395 14.72 9.11 -28.08
CA ASP A 395 14.73 8.82 -29.52
C ASP A 395 15.07 7.36 -29.81
N ASP A 396 15.94 6.75 -28.98
CA ASP A 396 16.36 5.36 -29.10
C ASP A 396 15.58 4.49 -28.12
N GLU A 397 14.76 3.58 -28.64
CA GLU A 397 13.93 2.68 -27.84
C GLU A 397 14.75 1.72 -26.99
N ALA A 398 15.87 1.21 -27.50
CA ALA A 398 16.70 0.27 -26.77
C ALA A 398 17.37 0.95 -25.55
N GLN A 399 17.86 2.18 -25.74
CA GLN A 399 18.43 2.98 -24.66
C GLN A 399 17.34 3.38 -23.66
N MET A 400 16.18 3.80 -24.12
CA MET A 400 15.05 4.17 -23.26
C MET A 400 14.65 3.01 -22.35
N LEU A 401 14.52 1.79 -22.88
CA LEU A 401 14.15 0.61 -22.09
C LEU A 401 15.28 0.23 -21.10
N GLN A 402 16.53 0.34 -21.51
CA GLN A 402 17.68 0.14 -20.62
C GLN A 402 17.64 1.14 -19.45
N ASP A 403 17.35 2.42 -19.73
CA ASP A 403 17.28 3.47 -18.71
C ASP A 403 16.09 3.28 -17.77
N ILE A 404 14.94 2.80 -18.28
CA ILE A 404 13.78 2.45 -17.47
C ILE A 404 14.14 1.37 -16.44
N ASN A 405 14.81 0.31 -16.88
CA ASN A 405 15.15 -0.84 -16.05
C ASN A 405 16.38 -0.61 -15.17
N ALA A 406 17.14 0.47 -15.35
CA ALA A 406 18.38 0.74 -14.58
C ALA A 406 18.16 1.16 -13.13
N VAL A 407 16.93 1.43 -12.70
CA VAL A 407 16.62 1.78 -11.31
C VAL A 407 16.35 0.53 -10.45
N GLU A 408 16.54 0.67 -9.14
CA GLU A 408 16.32 -0.42 -8.19
C GLU A 408 14.84 -0.81 -8.01
N TYR A 409 13.91 0.05 -8.47
CA TYR A 409 12.47 -0.14 -8.34
C TYR A 409 11.86 -0.80 -9.58
N GLY A 410 10.76 -1.51 -9.38
CA GLY A 410 9.96 -2.14 -10.43
C GLY A 410 8.53 -2.41 -9.99
N LEU A 411 7.79 -1.36 -9.54
CA LEU A 411 6.42 -1.53 -9.08
C LEU A 411 5.43 -1.50 -10.24
N THR A 412 5.33 -0.36 -10.91
CA THR A 412 4.39 -0.19 -12.02
C THR A 412 5.07 0.43 -13.25
N ALA A 413 4.49 0.22 -14.42
CA ALA A 413 4.85 0.90 -15.65
C ALA A 413 3.61 1.20 -16.49
N SER A 414 3.69 2.22 -17.34
CA SER A 414 2.63 2.56 -18.30
C SER A 414 3.24 2.76 -19.69
N VAL A 415 2.55 2.28 -20.73
CA VAL A 415 2.97 2.48 -22.12
C VAL A 415 1.81 3.01 -22.94
N TRP A 416 2.09 4.01 -23.79
CA TRP A 416 1.13 4.67 -24.66
C TRP A 416 1.59 4.56 -26.11
N THR A 417 0.84 3.81 -26.91
CA THR A 417 1.04 3.56 -28.33
C THR A 417 -0.25 3.07 -28.97
N SER A 418 -0.43 3.28 -30.27
CA SER A 418 -1.52 2.69 -31.04
C SER A 418 -1.22 1.24 -31.50
N SER A 419 0.06 0.81 -31.44
CA SER A 419 0.51 -0.51 -31.86
C SER A 419 0.41 -1.51 -30.70
N LEU A 420 -0.42 -2.53 -30.84
CA LEU A 420 -0.52 -3.62 -29.86
C LEU A 420 0.80 -4.40 -29.75
N ASP A 421 1.51 -4.62 -30.86
CA ASP A 421 2.78 -5.35 -30.86
C ASP A 421 3.85 -4.60 -30.05
N THR A 422 3.96 -3.28 -30.24
CA THR A 422 4.86 -2.42 -29.48
C THR A 422 4.51 -2.44 -27.97
N ALA A 423 3.22 -2.31 -27.65
CA ALA A 423 2.75 -2.36 -26.27
C ALA A 423 3.07 -3.69 -25.59
N MET A 424 2.84 -4.81 -26.28
CA MET A 424 3.11 -6.15 -25.75
C MET A 424 4.61 -6.44 -25.63
N GLU A 425 5.43 -5.96 -26.56
CA GLU A 425 6.89 -6.10 -26.49
C GLU A 425 7.45 -5.27 -25.30
N PHE A 426 6.99 -4.03 -25.14
CA PHE A 426 7.33 -3.24 -23.97
C PHE A 426 6.95 -3.95 -22.65
N ALA A 427 5.71 -4.48 -22.56
CA ALA A 427 5.23 -5.16 -21.37
C ALA A 427 6.03 -6.42 -21.00
N ARG A 428 6.62 -7.12 -21.98
CA ARG A 428 7.49 -8.28 -21.73
C ARG A 428 8.88 -7.89 -21.24
N ARG A 429 9.36 -6.70 -21.61
CA ARG A 429 10.76 -6.29 -21.39
C ARG A 429 10.95 -5.35 -20.20
N VAL A 430 9.88 -4.63 -19.80
CA VAL A 430 9.96 -3.76 -18.63
C VAL A 430 9.95 -4.59 -17.34
N GLU A 431 10.86 -4.26 -16.42
CA GLU A 431 10.99 -4.93 -15.13
C GLU A 431 10.08 -4.27 -14.07
N SER A 432 8.77 -4.46 -14.23
CA SER A 432 7.74 -3.94 -13.33
C SER A 432 6.65 -4.99 -13.10
N GLY A 433 6.13 -5.05 -11.87
CA GLY A 433 5.12 -6.02 -11.49
C GLY A 433 3.75 -5.78 -12.10
N THR A 434 3.42 -4.50 -12.39
CA THR A 434 2.16 -4.11 -13.03
C THR A 434 2.44 -3.25 -14.26
N VAL A 435 1.79 -3.54 -15.39
CA VAL A 435 1.92 -2.76 -16.63
C VAL A 435 0.55 -2.35 -17.15
N TRP A 436 0.37 -1.06 -17.39
CA TRP A 436 -0.82 -0.53 -18.05
C TRP A 436 -0.52 -0.17 -19.50
N ILE A 437 -1.41 -0.56 -20.40
CA ILE A 437 -1.38 -0.16 -21.80
C ILE A 437 -2.48 0.89 -22.02
N ASN A 438 -2.09 2.09 -22.50
CA ASN A 438 -2.98 3.23 -22.73
C ASN A 438 -3.83 3.63 -21.52
N GLY A 439 -3.22 3.53 -20.33
CA GLY A 439 -3.81 3.89 -19.04
C GLY A 439 -2.76 3.99 -17.94
N SER A 440 -3.16 4.39 -16.72
CA SER A 440 -2.29 4.48 -15.54
C SER A 440 -3.10 4.42 -14.24
N SER A 441 -2.44 4.08 -13.14
CA SER A 441 -2.94 4.19 -11.75
C SER A 441 -4.32 3.59 -11.48
N LYS A 442 -4.66 2.47 -12.12
CA LYS A 442 -5.91 1.73 -11.88
C LYS A 442 -5.61 0.34 -11.36
N HIS A 443 -6.30 -0.03 -10.29
CA HIS A 443 -6.27 -1.38 -9.72
C HIS A 443 -7.46 -2.20 -10.25
N PHE A 444 -7.20 -3.47 -10.51
CA PHE A 444 -8.21 -4.43 -10.96
C PHE A 444 -8.15 -5.64 -10.04
N PRO A 445 -9.03 -5.74 -9.02
CA PRO A 445 -9.04 -6.88 -8.11
C PRO A 445 -9.08 -8.23 -8.87
N GLY A 446 -8.20 -9.15 -8.48
CA GLY A 446 -8.00 -10.42 -9.18
C GLY A 446 -6.79 -10.46 -10.11
N PHE A 447 -6.20 -9.29 -10.45
CA PHE A 447 -4.98 -9.19 -11.24
C PHE A 447 -3.87 -8.57 -10.37
N GLY A 448 -3.25 -9.29 -9.54
CA GLY A 448 -2.28 -8.93 -8.53
C GLY A 448 -1.57 -7.57 -8.66
N PHE A 449 -1.45 -6.89 -7.54
CA PHE A 449 -0.53 -5.77 -7.40
C PHE A 449 0.72 -6.27 -6.68
N ALA A 450 1.88 -6.16 -7.32
CA ALA A 450 3.12 -6.71 -6.81
C ALA A 450 4.32 -5.92 -7.32
N GLY A 451 5.31 -5.73 -6.48
CA GLY A 451 6.58 -5.14 -6.86
C GLY A 451 7.59 -6.19 -7.33
N GLN A 452 8.37 -5.83 -8.35
CA GLN A 452 9.62 -6.51 -8.70
C GLN A 452 10.81 -5.73 -8.09
N LYS A 453 12.00 -6.31 -8.10
CA LYS A 453 13.22 -5.72 -7.53
C LYS A 453 12.99 -5.26 -6.08
N ASP A 454 13.41 -4.04 -5.74
CA ASP A 454 13.25 -3.46 -4.41
C ASP A 454 11.89 -2.79 -4.17
N SER A 455 10.94 -2.94 -5.11
CA SER A 455 9.56 -2.46 -4.93
C SER A 455 8.68 -3.43 -4.15
N GLY A 456 9.09 -4.66 -3.94
CA GLY A 456 8.29 -5.55 -3.11
C GLY A 456 8.68 -7.02 -3.13
N LEU A 457 7.97 -7.78 -2.30
CA LEU A 457 8.05 -9.23 -2.19
C LEU A 457 6.64 -9.78 -1.95
N GLY A 458 6.23 -10.77 -2.75
CA GLY A 458 4.88 -11.32 -2.72
C GLY A 458 3.94 -10.50 -3.57
N GLN A 459 2.64 -10.77 -3.45
CA GLN A 459 1.60 -10.05 -4.20
C GLN A 459 0.32 -9.92 -3.37
N GLU A 460 -0.51 -8.97 -3.73
CA GLU A 460 -1.77 -8.65 -3.07
C GLU A 460 -2.92 -8.57 -4.08
N GLU A 461 -4.17 -8.49 -3.62
CA GLU A 461 -5.40 -8.35 -4.41
C GLU A 461 -5.81 -9.59 -5.22
N THR A 462 -5.22 -10.77 -4.96
CA THR A 462 -5.51 -12.03 -5.68
C THR A 462 -5.84 -13.19 -4.75
N LEU A 463 -6.15 -14.34 -5.35
CA LEU A 463 -6.27 -15.61 -4.61
C LEU A 463 -4.97 -15.97 -3.88
N GLU A 464 -3.83 -15.68 -4.50
CA GLU A 464 -2.50 -15.93 -3.95
C GLU A 464 -2.25 -15.13 -2.67
N GLU A 465 -2.84 -13.94 -2.53
CA GLU A 465 -2.80 -13.20 -1.26
C GLU A 465 -3.44 -14.05 -0.14
N LEU A 466 -4.62 -14.62 -0.36
CA LEU A 466 -5.28 -15.47 0.63
C LEU A 466 -4.41 -16.69 0.95
N VAL A 467 -3.92 -17.38 -0.07
CA VAL A 467 -3.03 -18.55 0.08
C VAL A 467 -1.78 -18.18 0.89
N SER A 468 -1.23 -16.98 0.70
CA SER A 468 -0.03 -16.51 1.41
C SER A 468 -0.21 -16.37 2.93
N PHE A 469 -1.45 -16.38 3.42
CA PHE A 469 -1.78 -16.42 4.86
C PHE A 469 -1.98 -17.84 5.39
N THR A 470 -1.56 -18.86 4.63
CA THR A 470 -1.62 -20.26 5.02
C THR A 470 -0.28 -20.96 4.87
N GLN A 471 -0.09 -22.04 5.62
CA GLN A 471 1.00 -22.99 5.49
C GLN A 471 0.43 -24.33 5.06
N LEU A 472 1.03 -25.00 4.08
CA LEU A 472 0.58 -26.32 3.65
C LEU A 472 1.11 -27.41 4.58
N LYS A 473 0.19 -28.23 5.10
CA LYS A 473 0.51 -29.48 5.78
C LYS A 473 0.25 -30.65 4.84
N ALA A 474 1.26 -31.45 4.57
CA ALA A 474 1.06 -32.74 3.87
C ALA A 474 0.54 -33.80 4.85
N VAL A 475 -0.46 -34.54 4.41
CA VAL A 475 -1.06 -35.67 5.17
C VAL A 475 -1.02 -36.92 4.29
N HIS A 476 -0.51 -37.99 4.85
CA HIS A 476 -0.39 -39.26 4.17
C HIS A 476 -1.14 -40.31 4.99
N TYR A 477 -2.18 -40.92 4.39
CA TYR A 477 -2.85 -42.06 4.93
C TYR A 477 -2.33 -43.33 4.22
N PHE A 478 -1.85 -44.28 4.99
CA PHE A 478 -1.40 -45.58 4.48
C PHE A 478 -2.57 -46.58 4.62
N GLY A 479 -3.09 -47.04 3.50
CA GLY A 479 -4.08 -48.10 3.43
C GLY A 479 -3.53 -49.47 3.87
N ALA A 480 -4.38 -50.48 3.84
CA ALA A 480 -4.00 -51.82 4.33
C ALA A 480 -2.90 -52.47 3.50
N GLU A 481 -2.88 -52.27 2.18
CA GLU A 481 -1.84 -52.76 1.28
C GLU A 481 -0.57 -51.89 1.35
N GLY A 482 -0.70 -50.57 1.45
CA GLY A 482 0.43 -49.66 1.59
C GLY A 482 1.24 -49.87 2.86
N ARG A 483 0.61 -50.34 3.96
CA ARG A 483 1.31 -50.72 5.20
C ARG A 483 2.22 -51.93 5.07
N LYS A 484 1.94 -52.81 4.08
CA LYS A 484 2.73 -54.02 3.83
C LYS A 484 3.97 -53.75 2.97
N ASN A 485 3.96 -52.67 2.18
CA ASN A 485 4.96 -52.35 1.19
C ASN A 485 5.76 -51.06 1.53
N VAL A 486 5.95 -50.76 2.83
CA VAL A 486 6.89 -49.69 3.23
C VAL A 486 8.32 -50.23 3.10
N GLU A 487 8.74 -50.54 1.87
CA GLU A 487 10.16 -50.48 1.51
C GLU A 487 10.48 -49.02 1.17
N ILE A 488 11.30 -48.47 2.02
CA ILE A 488 11.89 -47.12 1.85
C ILE A 488 12.75 -47.15 0.58
N LEU A 489 12.35 -46.36 -0.43
CA LEU A 489 13.21 -46.02 -1.54
C LEU A 489 14.39 -45.18 -1.06
#